data_ac8fffd1f49cb0af1113bffd9709d09b
#
_entry.id   ac8fffd1f49cb0af1113bffd9709d09b
#
_cell.length_a   1.000
_cell.length_b   1.000
_cell.length_c   1.000
_cell.angle_alpha   90.00
_cell.angle_beta   90.00
_cell.angle_gamma   90.00
#
_symmetry.space_group_name_H-M   'P 1'
#
loop_
_entity.id
_entity.type
_entity.pdbx_description
1 polymer ?
#
loop_
_entity_poly.entity_id
_entity_poly.type
_entity_poly.pdbx_seq_one_letter_code
_entity_poly.pdbx_strand_id
1 'polypeptide(L)'
;MKYSRRQIISTSLLSVLASSMIKAEEERTNRYENIPAYFACNMESWWTNLTFMDRFRAAANAGFSAVEFWDYQDQKRDVNQIAKLCNDLNLSIIQFTAWQGPSLALTDNHKKFKEAIIRAIDTAITLSAPMFTVVGHQTTNKYSQKKSVKNYMDAL
;
A
#
# COMPACT_ATOMS: atom_id res chain seq x y z
N MET A 1 48.54 24.57 19.73
CA MET A 1 47.53 23.74 20.41
C MET A 1 47.91 22.28 20.30
N LYS A 2 48.20 21.58 21.42
CA LYS A 2 48.53 20.15 21.41
C LYS A 2 47.26 19.39 21.77
N TYR A 3 46.70 18.65 20.82
CA TYR A 3 45.57 17.74 21.10
C TYR A 3 46.04 16.55 21.92
N SER A 4 45.25 16.15 22.93
CA SER A 4 45.57 14.97 23.74
C SER A 4 45.30 13.69 22.93
N ARG A 5 46.04 12.59 23.22
CA ARG A 5 45.85 11.28 22.55
C ARG A 5 44.37 10.80 22.60
N ARG A 6 43.64 11.12 23.69
CA ARG A 6 42.20 10.78 23.81
C ARG A 6 41.33 11.57 22.84
N GLN A 7 41.62 12.84 22.56
CA GLN A 7 40.88 13.66 21.59
C GLN A 7 41.10 13.21 20.17
N ILE A 8 42.32 12.74 19.83
CA ILE A 8 42.63 12.21 18.48
C ILE A 8 41.92 10.87 18.25
N ILE A 9 41.86 9.99 19.27
CA ILE A 9 41.17 8.71 19.15
C ILE A 9 39.66 8.90 19.05
N SER A 10 39.05 9.81 19.78
CA SER A 10 37.61 10.06 19.72
C SER A 10 37.20 10.69 18.40
N THR A 11 38.00 11.61 17.84
CA THR A 11 37.72 12.23 16.53
C THR A 11 37.87 11.22 15.36
N SER A 12 38.86 10.32 15.44
CA SER A 12 39.02 9.30 14.39
C SER A 12 37.94 8.22 14.43
N LEU A 13 37.46 7.82 15.61
CA LEU A 13 36.34 6.87 15.76
C LEU A 13 35.03 7.48 15.22
N LEU A 14 34.74 8.73 15.53
CA LEU A 14 33.57 9.45 15.02
C LEU A 14 33.59 9.62 13.51
N SER A 15 34.75 9.90 12.92
CA SER A 15 34.88 10.03 11.46
C SER A 15 34.71 8.68 10.74
N VAL A 16 35.20 7.58 11.30
CA VAL A 16 35.01 6.23 10.74
C VAL A 16 33.55 5.80 10.84
N LEU A 17 32.87 6.07 11.97
CA LEU A 17 31.45 5.77 12.15
C LEU A 17 30.59 6.63 11.20
N ALA A 18 30.88 7.92 11.05
CA ALA A 18 30.19 8.80 10.11
C ALA A 18 30.38 8.33 8.66
N SER A 19 31.60 7.97 8.27
CA SER A 19 31.89 7.46 6.93
C SER A 19 31.20 6.12 6.66
N SER A 20 31.13 5.22 7.65
CA SER A 20 30.42 3.94 7.51
C SER A 20 28.90 4.13 7.43
N MET A 21 28.33 5.10 8.15
CA MET A 21 26.91 5.44 8.07
C MET A 21 26.55 6.08 6.72
N ILE A 22 27.39 7.00 6.23
CA ILE A 22 27.20 7.61 4.90
C ILE A 22 27.29 6.53 3.81
N LYS A 23 28.28 5.64 3.88
CA LYS A 23 28.43 4.55 2.91
C LYS A 23 27.25 3.56 2.98
N ALA A 24 26.76 3.25 4.17
CA ALA A 24 25.57 2.40 4.36
C ALA A 24 24.30 3.07 3.80
N GLU A 25 24.19 4.39 3.91
CA GLU A 25 23.08 5.18 3.34
C GLU A 25 23.18 5.25 1.81
N GLU A 26 24.39 5.45 1.24
CA GLU A 26 24.63 5.38 -0.20
C GLU A 26 24.39 3.98 -0.78
N GLU A 27 24.81 2.92 -0.08
CA GLU A 27 24.53 1.54 -0.51
C GLU A 27 23.04 1.21 -0.41
N ARG A 28 22.33 1.82 0.55
CA ARG A 28 20.87 1.69 0.70
C ARG A 28 20.14 2.42 -0.42
N THR A 29 20.48 3.67 -0.71
CA THR A 29 19.92 4.45 -1.83
C THR A 29 20.19 3.77 -3.16
N ASN A 30 21.41 3.37 -3.45
CA ASN A 30 21.76 2.66 -4.68
C ASN A 30 21.03 1.32 -4.86
N ARG A 31 20.69 0.63 -3.76
CA ARG A 31 19.95 -0.65 -3.82
C ARG A 31 18.51 -0.46 -4.26
N TYR A 32 17.91 0.70 -3.98
CA TYR A 32 16.51 1.01 -4.25
C TYR A 32 16.30 1.92 -5.48
N GLU A 33 17.36 2.57 -6.01
CA GLU A 33 17.28 3.36 -7.22
C GLU A 33 16.86 2.58 -8.48
N ASN A 34 16.83 1.25 -8.39
CA ASN A 34 16.47 0.36 -9.49
C ASN A 34 15.14 -0.40 -9.27
N ILE A 35 14.32 -0.06 -8.27
CA ILE A 35 12.97 -0.62 -8.23
C ILE A 35 12.17 0.07 -9.33
N PRO A 36 11.72 -0.69 -10.35
CA PRO A 36 10.95 -0.08 -11.42
C PRO A 36 9.74 0.64 -10.87
N ALA A 37 9.49 1.87 -11.33
CA ALA A 37 8.41 2.73 -10.83
C ALA A 37 6.99 2.15 -11.00
N TYR A 38 6.87 1.02 -11.70
CA TYR A 38 5.60 0.30 -11.91
C TYR A 38 5.32 -0.81 -10.87
N PHE A 39 6.22 -1.05 -9.90
CA PHE A 39 5.93 -1.95 -8.79
C PHE A 39 5.30 -1.20 -7.63
N ALA A 40 4.13 -1.69 -7.19
CA ALA A 40 3.49 -1.23 -5.97
C ALA A 40 3.73 -2.22 -4.81
N CYS A 41 3.96 -1.68 -3.63
CA CYS A 41 4.06 -2.49 -2.44
C CYS A 41 2.66 -2.78 -1.88
N ASN A 42 2.33 -4.04 -1.67
CA ASN A 42 1.05 -4.44 -1.06
C ASN A 42 1.10 -4.30 0.46
N MET A 43 0.27 -3.43 1.02
CA MET A 43 0.26 -3.12 2.46
C MET A 43 -0.33 -4.25 3.33
N GLU A 44 -0.99 -5.23 2.74
CA GLU A 44 -1.53 -6.37 3.50
C GLU A 44 -0.50 -7.50 3.67
N SER A 45 0.50 -7.57 2.78
CA SER A 45 1.44 -8.69 2.70
C SER A 45 2.80 -8.39 3.34
N TRP A 46 3.21 -7.12 3.38
CA TRP A 46 4.53 -6.72 3.86
C TRP A 46 4.45 -6.06 5.25
N TRP A 47 5.45 -6.31 6.07
CA TRP A 47 5.59 -5.75 7.44
C TRP A 47 4.34 -5.94 8.31
N THR A 48 3.73 -7.13 8.24
CA THR A 48 2.47 -7.44 8.94
C THR A 48 2.56 -7.34 10.48
N ASN A 49 3.78 -7.32 11.01
CA ASN A 49 4.07 -7.06 12.42
C ASN A 49 4.01 -5.57 12.82
N LEU A 50 3.93 -4.65 11.84
CA LEU A 50 3.76 -3.22 12.08
C LEU A 50 2.28 -2.82 12.04
N THR A 51 1.98 -1.64 12.62
CA THR A 51 0.66 -1.03 12.42
C THR A 51 0.43 -0.73 10.94
N PHE A 52 -0.83 -0.68 10.51
CA PHE A 52 -1.15 -0.45 9.10
C PHE A 52 -0.50 0.84 8.57
N MET A 53 -0.55 1.93 9.34
CA MET A 53 0.07 3.21 8.95
C MET A 53 1.60 3.16 8.91
N ASP A 54 2.23 2.38 9.79
CA ASP A 54 3.69 2.24 9.79
C ASP A 54 4.21 1.41 8.61
N ARG A 55 3.36 0.57 8.00
CA ARG A 55 3.71 -0.17 6.78
C ARG A 55 3.95 0.78 5.60
N PHE A 56 3.20 1.88 5.48
CA PHE A 56 3.45 2.92 4.46
C PHE A 56 4.82 3.58 4.67
N ARG A 57 5.20 3.88 5.93
CA ARG A 57 6.53 4.40 6.24
C ARG A 57 7.64 3.41 5.88
N ALA A 58 7.42 2.13 6.20
CA ALA A 58 8.36 1.07 5.85
C ALA A 58 8.51 0.92 4.33
N ALA A 59 7.41 1.01 3.56
CA ALA A 59 7.44 0.97 2.11
C ALA A 59 8.25 2.14 1.52
N ALA A 60 8.01 3.37 1.99
CA ALA A 60 8.76 4.54 1.58
C ALA A 60 10.26 4.40 1.91
N ASN A 61 10.59 3.95 3.14
CA ASN A 61 11.95 3.70 3.57
C ASN A 61 12.65 2.58 2.76
N ALA A 62 11.88 1.63 2.22
CA ALA A 62 12.38 0.57 1.34
C ALA A 62 12.54 1.04 -0.13
N GLY A 63 12.20 2.30 -0.45
CA GLY A 63 12.37 2.88 -1.79
C GLY A 63 11.19 2.64 -2.74
N PHE A 64 10.05 2.16 -2.25
CA PHE A 64 8.83 2.10 -3.07
C PHE A 64 8.29 3.51 -3.30
N SER A 65 7.84 3.78 -4.52
CA SER A 65 7.13 5.00 -4.89
C SER A 65 5.62 4.79 -5.01
N ALA A 66 5.16 3.53 -4.96
CA ALA A 66 3.76 3.18 -5.10
C ALA A 66 3.34 2.08 -4.12
N VAL A 67 2.09 2.15 -3.69
CA VAL A 67 1.48 1.20 -2.75
C VAL A 67 0.08 0.80 -3.20
N GLU A 68 -0.36 -0.34 -2.70
CA GLU A 68 -1.74 -0.81 -2.81
C GLU A 68 -2.21 -1.41 -1.50
N PHE A 69 -3.51 -1.47 -1.28
CA PHE A 69 -4.10 -2.14 -0.11
C PHE A 69 -5.51 -2.66 -0.42
N TRP A 70 -6.05 -3.51 0.47
CA TRP A 70 -7.31 -4.19 0.15
C TRP A 70 -8.52 -3.51 0.77
N ASP A 71 -8.75 -3.69 2.06
CA ASP A 71 -10.00 -3.25 2.69
C ASP A 71 -9.94 -1.80 3.16
N TYR A 72 -10.47 -0.88 2.34
CA TYR A 72 -10.57 0.53 2.73
C TYR A 72 -11.72 0.78 3.74
N GLN A 73 -12.66 -0.16 3.87
CA GLN A 73 -13.83 -0.04 4.75
C GLN A 73 -13.57 -0.54 6.18
N ASP A 74 -12.38 -1.10 6.45
CA ASP A 74 -12.00 -1.44 7.82
C ASP A 74 -12.08 -0.18 8.69
N GLN A 75 -12.90 -0.22 9.74
CA GLN A 75 -13.16 0.89 10.66
C GLN A 75 -11.89 1.47 11.32
N LYS A 76 -10.79 0.71 11.29
CA LYS A 76 -9.48 1.15 11.79
C LYS A 76 -8.68 1.95 10.75
N ARG A 77 -9.22 2.15 9.55
CA ARG A 77 -8.55 2.80 8.42
C ARG A 77 -9.24 4.11 8.08
N ASP A 78 -8.59 5.20 8.41
CA ASP A 78 -9.03 6.53 8.01
C ASP A 78 -8.43 6.88 6.64
N VAL A 79 -9.30 6.93 5.63
CA VAL A 79 -8.92 7.22 4.23
C VAL A 79 -8.20 8.56 4.10
N ASN A 80 -8.63 9.59 4.85
CA ASN A 80 -7.99 10.90 4.80
C ASN A 80 -6.59 10.89 5.42
N GLN A 81 -6.42 10.15 6.52
CA GLN A 81 -5.09 9.98 7.12
C GLN A 81 -4.15 9.17 6.22
N ILE A 82 -4.67 8.15 5.53
CA ILE A 82 -3.90 7.38 4.54
C ILE A 82 -3.46 8.30 3.40
N ALA A 83 -4.39 9.06 2.80
CA ALA A 83 -4.10 9.99 1.71
C ALA A 83 -3.03 11.01 2.12
N LYS A 84 -3.20 11.64 3.30
CA LYS A 84 -2.23 12.59 3.84
C LYS A 84 -0.86 11.95 4.03
N LEU A 85 -0.79 10.78 4.68
CA LEU A 85 0.48 10.10 4.94
C LEU A 85 1.20 9.73 3.65
N CYS A 86 0.48 9.20 2.66
CA CYS A 86 1.06 8.85 1.37
C CYS A 86 1.60 10.08 0.64
N ASN A 87 0.87 11.20 0.68
CA ASN A 87 1.36 12.46 0.14
C ASN A 87 2.64 12.95 0.85
N ASP A 88 2.66 12.92 2.19
CA ASP A 88 3.83 13.33 2.99
C ASP A 88 5.06 12.45 2.70
N LEU A 89 4.85 11.19 2.32
CA LEU A 89 5.90 10.20 2.00
C LEU A 89 6.23 10.11 0.50
N ASN A 90 5.61 10.91 -0.37
CA ASN A 90 5.68 10.80 -1.83
C ASN A 90 5.35 9.39 -2.35
N LEU A 91 4.36 8.73 -1.74
CA LEU A 91 3.84 7.44 -2.18
C LEU A 91 2.56 7.63 -3.00
N SER A 92 2.52 7.04 -4.19
CA SER A 92 1.29 6.97 -4.98
C SER A 92 0.45 5.75 -4.55
N ILE A 93 -0.83 5.96 -4.27
CA ILE A 93 -1.76 4.84 -4.07
C ILE A 93 -2.31 4.48 -5.45
N ILE A 94 -1.95 3.31 -5.98
CA ILE A 94 -2.33 2.93 -7.34
C ILE A 94 -3.62 2.13 -7.40
N GLN A 95 -3.93 1.39 -6.35
CA GLN A 95 -5.22 0.72 -6.22
C GLN A 95 -5.58 0.39 -4.76
N PHE A 96 -6.87 0.14 -4.55
CA PHE A 96 -7.41 -0.51 -3.36
C PHE A 96 -8.54 -1.46 -3.76
N THR A 97 -9.00 -2.32 -2.84
CA THR A 97 -10.12 -3.21 -3.14
C THR A 97 -11.45 -2.53 -2.76
N ALA A 98 -12.28 -2.26 -3.76
CA ALA A 98 -13.59 -1.63 -3.60
C ALA A 98 -14.66 -2.63 -3.14
N TRP A 99 -14.54 -3.89 -3.57
CA TRP A 99 -15.48 -4.95 -3.25
C TRP A 99 -14.78 -6.28 -2.99
N GLN A 100 -14.95 -6.80 -1.79
CA GLN A 100 -14.62 -8.17 -1.41
C GLN A 100 -15.76 -8.79 -0.59
N GLY A 101 -16.97 -8.32 -0.85
CA GLY A 101 -18.20 -8.78 -0.22
C GLY A 101 -18.71 -10.10 -0.81
N PRO A 102 -19.97 -10.46 -0.56
CA PRO A 102 -20.57 -11.70 -1.07
C PRO A 102 -20.55 -11.80 -2.59
N SER A 103 -20.62 -13.04 -3.10
CA SER A 103 -20.57 -13.33 -4.54
C SER A 103 -21.62 -12.57 -5.36
N LEU A 104 -21.18 -11.92 -6.45
CA LEU A 104 -22.04 -11.23 -7.40
C LEU A 104 -22.80 -12.21 -8.34
N ALA A 105 -22.48 -13.49 -8.27
CA ALA A 105 -23.32 -14.53 -8.91
C ALA A 105 -24.74 -14.57 -8.29
N LEU A 106 -24.91 -14.05 -7.06
CA LEU A 106 -26.18 -13.90 -6.38
C LEU A 106 -26.73 -12.48 -6.60
N THR A 107 -27.83 -12.35 -7.33
CA THR A 107 -28.43 -11.06 -7.68
C THR A 107 -28.87 -10.24 -6.47
N ASP A 108 -29.16 -10.89 -5.33
CA ASP A 108 -29.49 -10.24 -4.07
C ASP A 108 -28.36 -9.32 -3.55
N ASN A 109 -27.12 -9.53 -4.01
CA ASN A 109 -25.95 -8.74 -3.63
C ASN A 109 -25.71 -7.53 -4.54
N HIS A 110 -26.36 -7.44 -5.70
CA HIS A 110 -26.11 -6.38 -6.69
C HIS A 110 -26.38 -4.98 -6.15
N LYS A 111 -27.46 -4.82 -5.34
CA LYS A 111 -27.76 -3.52 -4.72
C LYS A 111 -26.62 -3.07 -3.81
N LYS A 112 -26.16 -3.96 -2.93
CA LYS A 112 -25.05 -3.67 -1.98
C LYS A 112 -23.75 -3.39 -2.73
N PHE A 113 -23.50 -4.14 -3.81
CA PHE A 113 -22.35 -3.91 -4.66
C PHE A 113 -22.38 -2.51 -5.27
N LYS A 114 -23.50 -2.13 -5.89
CA LYS A 114 -23.65 -0.79 -6.48
C LYS A 114 -23.39 0.33 -5.46
N GLU A 115 -23.95 0.20 -4.25
CA GLU A 115 -23.73 1.16 -3.17
C GLU A 115 -22.24 1.21 -2.74
N ALA A 116 -21.56 0.04 -2.72
CA ALA A 116 -20.13 -0.03 -2.41
C ALA A 116 -19.28 0.64 -3.48
N ILE A 117 -19.60 0.45 -4.76
CA ILE A 117 -18.89 1.09 -5.88
C ILE A 117 -19.05 2.61 -5.84
N ILE A 118 -20.23 3.13 -5.54
CA ILE A 118 -20.43 4.58 -5.39
C ILE A 118 -19.50 5.14 -4.30
N ARG A 119 -19.45 4.50 -3.13
CA ARG A 119 -18.52 4.90 -2.05
C ARG A 119 -17.05 4.75 -2.44
N ALA A 120 -16.73 3.72 -3.22
CA ALA A 120 -15.36 3.49 -3.69
C ALA A 120 -14.90 4.59 -4.65
N ILE A 121 -15.78 5.15 -5.46
CA ILE A 121 -15.46 6.29 -6.35
C ILE A 121 -15.03 7.51 -5.50
N ASP A 122 -15.79 7.86 -4.47
CA ASP A 122 -15.45 8.97 -3.57
C ASP A 122 -14.10 8.71 -2.85
N THR A 123 -13.89 7.45 -2.44
CA THR A 123 -12.62 7.01 -1.84
C THR A 123 -11.46 7.12 -2.83
N ALA A 124 -11.64 6.70 -4.09
CA ALA A 124 -10.62 6.80 -5.12
C ALA A 124 -10.21 8.26 -5.38
N ILE A 125 -11.18 9.16 -5.40
CA ILE A 125 -10.93 10.62 -5.51
C ILE A 125 -10.09 11.10 -4.33
N THR A 126 -10.47 10.76 -3.10
CA THR A 126 -9.75 11.16 -1.88
C THR A 126 -8.31 10.64 -1.86
N LEU A 127 -8.11 9.39 -2.28
CA LEU A 127 -6.80 8.73 -2.33
C LEU A 127 -5.99 9.11 -3.57
N SER A 128 -6.57 9.82 -4.55
CA SER A 128 -6.01 10.02 -5.89
C SER A 128 -5.62 8.69 -6.56
N ALA A 129 -6.35 7.61 -6.26
CA ALA A 129 -6.10 6.29 -6.80
C ALA A 129 -6.74 6.13 -8.18
N PRO A 130 -5.96 5.79 -9.23
CA PRO A 130 -6.48 5.70 -10.60
C PRO A 130 -7.40 4.51 -10.84
N MET A 131 -7.37 3.51 -9.95
CA MET A 131 -8.17 2.30 -10.09
C MET A 131 -8.53 1.68 -8.74
N PHE A 132 -9.49 0.77 -8.78
CA PHE A 132 -9.79 -0.13 -7.67
C PHE A 132 -10.14 -1.52 -8.18
N THR A 133 -9.99 -2.52 -7.33
CA THR A 133 -10.25 -3.93 -7.64
C THR A 133 -11.63 -4.33 -7.16
N VAL A 134 -12.32 -5.12 -7.97
CA VAL A 134 -13.53 -5.86 -7.61
C VAL A 134 -13.19 -7.34 -7.55
N VAL A 135 -13.30 -7.95 -6.38
CA VAL A 135 -13.04 -9.39 -6.21
C VAL A 135 -14.25 -10.18 -6.69
N GLY A 136 -14.05 -11.04 -7.71
CA GLY A 136 -15.12 -11.75 -8.38
C GLY A 136 -15.83 -12.82 -7.56
N HIS A 137 -15.16 -13.39 -6.54
CA HIS A 137 -15.62 -14.51 -5.74
C HIS A 137 -15.97 -15.78 -6.53
N GLN A 138 -16.23 -16.85 -5.81
CA GLN A 138 -16.57 -18.13 -6.41
C GLN A 138 -18.00 -18.15 -6.98
N THR A 139 -18.24 -19.00 -7.96
CA THR A 139 -19.57 -19.33 -8.41
C THR A 139 -20.38 -19.97 -7.29
N THR A 140 -21.69 -19.79 -7.30
CA THR A 140 -22.60 -20.37 -6.31
C THR A 140 -23.14 -21.70 -6.79
N ASN A 141 -23.40 -22.62 -5.86
CA ASN A 141 -24.14 -23.85 -6.15
C ASN A 141 -25.65 -23.61 -6.40
N LYS A 142 -26.14 -22.39 -6.16
CA LYS A 142 -27.54 -22.01 -6.39
C LYS A 142 -27.93 -21.95 -7.87
N TYR A 143 -26.94 -21.69 -8.75
CA TYR A 143 -27.15 -21.54 -10.17
C TYR A 143 -26.12 -22.34 -10.98
N SER A 144 -26.45 -22.65 -12.25
CA SER A 144 -25.45 -23.18 -13.18
C SER A 144 -24.31 -22.17 -13.37
N GLN A 145 -23.14 -22.65 -13.76
CA GLN A 145 -21.98 -21.81 -14.04
C GLN A 145 -22.32 -20.68 -15.03
N LYS A 146 -23.01 -21.02 -16.15
CA LYS A 146 -23.44 -20.04 -17.17
C LYS A 146 -24.32 -18.95 -16.56
N LYS A 147 -25.27 -19.31 -15.67
CA LYS A 147 -26.13 -18.33 -14.99
C LYS A 147 -25.36 -17.49 -13.99
N SER A 148 -24.43 -18.10 -13.24
CA SER A 148 -23.57 -17.38 -12.29
C SER A 148 -22.71 -16.33 -13.00
N VAL A 149 -22.08 -16.68 -14.12
CA VAL A 149 -21.28 -15.74 -14.93
C VAL A 149 -22.16 -14.61 -15.48
N LYS A 150 -23.35 -14.95 -16.01
CA LYS A 150 -24.29 -13.92 -16.48
C LYS A 150 -24.64 -12.93 -15.36
N ASN A 151 -25.05 -13.44 -14.20
CA ASN A 151 -25.41 -12.57 -13.06
C ASN A 151 -24.23 -11.67 -12.64
N TYR A 152 -23.00 -12.22 -12.64
CA TYR A 152 -21.80 -11.43 -12.36
C TYR A 152 -21.62 -10.29 -13.37
N MET A 153 -21.75 -10.59 -14.66
CA MET A 153 -21.65 -9.57 -15.73
C MET A 153 -22.77 -8.52 -15.64
N ASP A 154 -23.98 -8.94 -15.24
CA ASP A 154 -25.11 -8.03 -15.06
C ASP A 154 -24.92 -7.06 -13.85
N ALA A 155 -24.00 -7.39 -12.92
CA ALA A 155 -23.68 -6.55 -11.76
C ALA A 155 -22.67 -5.44 -12.09
N LEU A 156 -21.75 -5.70 -13.03
CA LEU A 156 -20.69 -4.76 -13.45
C LEU A 156 -21.22 -3.71 -14.39
#